data_327326a2d88516ce2aa59aef9146c9e4
#
_entry.id   327326a2d88516ce2aa59aef9146c9e4
#
_cell.length_a   1.000
_cell.length_b   1.000
_cell.length_c   1.000
_cell.angle_alpha   90.00
_cell.angle_beta   90.00
_cell.angle_gamma   90.00
#
_symmetry.space_group_name_H-M   'P 1'
#
loop_
_entity.id
_entity.type
_entity.pdbx_description
1 polymer ?
#
loop_
_entity_poly.entity_id
_entity_poly.type
_entity_poly.pdbx_seq_one_letter_code
_entity_poly.pdbx_strand_id
1 'polypeptide(L)'
;MGWTARLVQEDERERFNAFVSHGPKGHILQSYEWGEVKAATGWIPLRLVVEEDGGPIVAAVSLLERKVPVINKKIFYAPRGPVLDYSNRELFDFLLEEIKKVAKQRGAFVLKLDPDLPSSNTAVDAYLKEKGFSAQANQDFEGIQPRYVFRLDISPGIDELFANMHSKTRYNIRLAGRRGVS
;
A
#
# COMPACT_ATOMS: atom_id res chain seq x y z
N MET A 1 -7.99 25.07 -8.73
CA MET A 1 -8.01 23.84 -7.91
C MET A 1 -6.75 23.83 -7.06
N GLY A 2 -6.91 23.85 -5.76
CA GLY A 2 -5.80 23.86 -4.80
C GLY A 2 -5.74 22.53 -4.04
N TRP A 3 -4.55 21.91 -3.96
CA TRP A 3 -4.34 20.74 -3.12
C TRP A 3 -3.70 21.13 -1.81
N THR A 4 -4.16 20.52 -0.74
CA THR A 4 -3.57 20.61 0.59
C THR A 4 -3.23 19.20 1.09
N ALA A 5 -2.05 19.06 1.68
CA ALA A 5 -1.63 17.79 2.27
C ALA A 5 -1.50 17.92 3.78
N ARG A 6 -1.91 16.90 4.50
CA ARG A 6 -1.81 16.85 5.96
C ARG A 6 -1.73 15.43 6.49
N LEU A 7 -1.26 15.29 7.71
CA LEU A 7 -1.34 14.02 8.42
C LEU A 7 -2.77 13.77 8.90
N VAL A 8 -3.16 12.50 8.83
CA VAL A 8 -4.47 12.01 9.31
C VAL A 8 -4.48 12.00 10.84
N GLN A 9 -5.57 12.46 11.44
CA GLN A 9 -5.82 12.38 12.87
C GLN A 9 -6.45 11.04 13.24
N GLU A 10 -6.43 10.67 14.52
CA GLU A 10 -6.97 9.38 14.98
C GLU A 10 -8.46 9.21 14.74
N ASP A 11 -9.22 10.29 14.86
CA ASP A 11 -10.68 10.33 14.64
C ASP A 11 -11.08 10.25 13.15
N GLU A 12 -10.12 10.35 12.22
CA GLU A 12 -10.35 10.26 10.78
C GLU A 12 -10.14 8.85 10.20
N ARG A 13 -9.96 7.84 11.03
CA ARG A 13 -9.71 6.45 10.61
C ARG A 13 -10.70 5.96 9.56
N GLU A 14 -12.00 6.15 9.79
CA GLU A 14 -13.04 5.68 8.86
C GLU A 14 -12.96 6.41 7.52
N ARG A 15 -12.75 7.73 7.55
CA ARG A 15 -12.63 8.55 6.35
C ARG A 15 -11.41 8.15 5.51
N PHE A 16 -10.28 7.91 6.18
CA PHE A 16 -9.06 7.43 5.53
C PHE A 16 -9.26 6.06 4.89
N ASN A 17 -9.82 5.11 5.64
CA ASN A 17 -10.09 3.76 5.15
C ASN A 17 -11.13 3.72 4.03
N ALA A 18 -12.15 4.57 4.09
CA ALA A 18 -13.12 4.71 3.01
C ALA A 18 -12.42 5.11 1.69
N PHE A 19 -11.52 6.09 1.73
CA PHE A 19 -10.74 6.46 0.56
C PHE A 19 -9.81 5.33 0.10
N VAL A 20 -9.07 4.69 1.02
CA VAL A 20 -8.15 3.59 0.68
C VAL A 20 -8.88 2.40 0.06
N SER A 21 -10.08 2.06 0.55
CA SER A 21 -10.81 0.90 0.05
C SER A 21 -11.50 1.13 -1.30
N HIS A 22 -11.94 2.37 -1.59
CA HIS A 22 -12.67 2.71 -2.81
C HIS A 22 -11.85 3.51 -3.81
N GLY A 23 -10.69 4.01 -3.38
CA GLY A 23 -9.80 4.83 -4.21
C GLY A 23 -9.11 4.02 -5.30
N PRO A 24 -8.56 4.72 -6.31
CA PRO A 24 -7.80 4.07 -7.37
C PRO A 24 -6.59 3.32 -6.82
N LYS A 25 -6.49 2.03 -7.11
CA LYS A 25 -5.38 1.18 -6.63
C LYS A 25 -5.27 1.09 -5.10
N GLY A 26 -6.40 1.10 -4.41
CA GLY A 26 -6.45 0.83 -2.98
C GLY A 26 -5.97 -0.58 -2.64
N HIS A 27 -5.29 -0.72 -1.50
CA HIS A 27 -4.75 -1.99 -1.04
C HIS A 27 -4.80 -2.09 0.48
N ILE A 28 -5.05 -3.30 1.01
CA ILE A 28 -5.13 -3.55 2.46
C ILE A 28 -3.86 -3.11 3.22
N LEU A 29 -2.68 -3.20 2.60
CA LEU A 29 -1.42 -2.76 3.20
C LEU A 29 -1.30 -1.22 3.30
N GLN A 30 -2.26 -0.48 2.75
CA GLN A 30 -2.39 0.96 2.93
C GLN A 30 -3.47 1.33 3.95
N SER A 31 -4.22 0.35 4.50
CA SER A 31 -5.27 0.60 5.50
C SER A 31 -4.69 1.16 6.81
N TYR A 32 -5.55 1.78 7.58
CA TYR A 32 -5.21 2.29 8.91
C TYR A 32 -4.75 1.14 9.82
N GLU A 33 -5.46 0.01 9.78
CA GLU A 33 -5.22 -1.19 10.58
C GLU A 33 -3.88 -1.84 10.29
N TRP A 34 -3.45 -1.83 9.03
CA TRP A 34 -2.12 -2.35 8.69
C TRP A 34 -1.01 -1.57 9.40
N GLY A 35 -1.16 -0.25 9.48
CA GLY A 35 -0.24 0.58 10.25
C GLY A 35 -0.18 0.17 11.72
N GLU A 36 -1.33 -0.10 12.35
CA GLU A 36 -1.41 -0.56 13.75
C GLU A 36 -0.74 -1.93 13.94
N VAL A 37 -0.99 -2.87 13.03
CA VAL A 37 -0.30 -4.18 13.04
C VAL A 37 1.21 -4.00 12.95
N LYS A 38 1.68 -3.09 12.10
CA LYS A 38 3.13 -2.83 11.93
C LYS A 38 3.73 -2.09 13.13
N ALA A 39 2.95 -1.28 13.83
CA ALA A 39 3.40 -0.61 15.06
C ALA A 39 3.85 -1.61 16.13
N ALA A 40 3.17 -2.75 16.26
CA ALA A 40 3.54 -3.82 17.16
C ALA A 40 4.91 -4.47 16.82
N THR A 41 5.45 -4.22 15.63
CA THR A 41 6.74 -4.75 15.17
C THR A 41 7.83 -3.68 15.02
N GLY A 42 7.65 -2.53 15.68
CA GLY A 42 8.64 -1.46 15.76
C GLY A 42 8.66 -0.50 14.56
N TRP A 43 7.57 -0.47 13.77
CA TRP A 43 7.34 0.57 12.79
C TRP A 43 6.47 1.69 13.38
N ILE A 44 6.65 2.90 12.90
CA ILE A 44 5.80 4.04 13.24
C ILE A 44 4.95 4.36 12.00
N PRO A 45 3.62 4.16 12.07
CA PRO A 45 2.75 4.49 10.95
C PRO A 45 2.54 6.00 10.86
N LEU A 46 2.64 6.53 9.65
CA LEU A 46 2.32 7.91 9.29
C LEU A 46 1.34 7.85 8.13
N ARG A 47 0.24 8.55 8.23
CA ARG A 47 -0.79 8.57 7.20
C ARG A 47 -0.93 9.98 6.68
N LEU A 48 -0.69 10.17 5.40
CA LEU A 48 -0.79 11.46 4.72
C LEU A 48 -1.94 11.39 3.73
N VAL A 49 -2.76 12.43 3.71
CA VAL A 49 -3.82 12.62 2.72
C VAL A 49 -3.60 13.91 1.97
N VAL A 50 -4.02 13.92 0.72
CA VAL A 50 -4.16 15.12 -0.11
C VAL A 50 -5.63 15.37 -0.32
N GLU A 51 -6.07 16.58 -0.02
CA GLU A 51 -7.44 17.05 -0.18
C GLU A 51 -7.51 18.12 -1.26
N GLU A 52 -8.58 18.11 -2.03
CA GLU A 52 -8.86 19.11 -3.04
C GLU A 52 -9.75 20.22 -2.45
N ASP A 53 -9.25 21.46 -2.47
CA ASP A 53 -9.96 22.65 -1.96
C ASP A 53 -10.54 22.47 -0.53
N GLY A 54 -9.85 21.71 0.33
CA GLY A 54 -10.28 21.39 1.70
C GLY A 54 -11.49 20.43 1.80
N GLY A 55 -11.82 19.74 0.71
CA GLY A 55 -12.97 18.85 0.60
C GLY A 55 -12.59 17.36 0.53
N PRO A 56 -12.83 16.69 -0.62
CA PRO A 56 -12.59 15.24 -0.74
C PRO A 56 -11.10 14.89 -0.73
N ILE A 57 -10.77 13.71 -0.19
CA ILE A 57 -9.44 13.14 -0.34
C ILE A 57 -9.28 12.68 -1.79
N VAL A 58 -8.19 13.08 -2.43
CA VAL A 58 -7.84 12.72 -3.82
C VAL A 58 -6.59 11.85 -3.91
N ALA A 59 -5.76 11.84 -2.88
CA ALA A 59 -4.64 10.91 -2.74
C ALA A 59 -4.39 10.59 -1.28
N ALA A 60 -3.86 9.40 -1.00
CA ALA A 60 -3.48 8.99 0.34
C ALA A 60 -2.23 8.09 0.31
N VAL A 61 -1.47 8.13 1.39
CA VAL A 61 -0.37 7.19 1.60
C VAL A 61 -0.23 6.82 3.08
N SER A 62 -0.15 5.52 3.35
CA SER A 62 0.28 4.99 4.63
C SER A 62 1.77 4.68 4.54
N LEU A 63 2.56 5.48 5.24
CA LEU A 63 4.01 5.34 5.35
C LEU A 63 4.35 4.60 6.64
N LEU A 64 5.28 3.70 6.57
CA LEU A 64 5.87 3.01 7.70
C LEU A 64 7.27 3.57 7.93
N GLU A 65 7.47 4.26 9.06
CA GLU A 65 8.76 4.78 9.46
C GLU A 65 9.49 3.76 10.31
N ARG A 66 10.76 3.54 10.04
CA ARG A 66 11.63 2.71 10.89
C ARG A 66 13.02 3.34 11.03
N LYS A 67 13.54 3.32 12.26
CA LYS A 67 14.90 3.73 12.54
C LYS A 67 15.88 2.66 12.04
N VAL A 68 16.92 3.10 11.33
CA VAL A 68 18.01 2.22 10.91
C VAL A 68 19.01 2.14 12.06
N PRO A 69 19.31 0.93 12.58
CA PRO A 69 20.34 0.78 13.58
C PRO A 69 21.68 1.40 13.12
N VAL A 70 22.48 1.90 14.06
CA VAL A 70 23.84 2.41 13.83
C VAL A 70 23.93 3.83 13.28
N ILE A 71 23.15 4.21 12.25
CA ILE A 71 23.32 5.51 11.55
C ILE A 71 22.38 6.63 12.03
N ASN A 72 21.57 6.38 13.04
CA ASN A 72 20.57 7.33 13.58
C ASN A 72 19.70 8.02 12.49
N LYS A 73 19.42 7.33 11.41
CA LYS A 73 18.58 7.76 10.30
C LYS A 73 17.34 6.89 10.22
N LYS A 74 16.36 7.32 9.47
CA LYS A 74 15.09 6.62 9.30
C LYS A 74 14.84 6.29 7.85
N ILE A 75 14.05 5.26 7.61
CA ILE A 75 13.51 4.92 6.30
C ILE A 75 11.99 5.06 6.32
N PHE A 76 11.44 5.43 5.20
CA PHE A 76 10.00 5.39 4.93
C PHE A 76 9.71 4.29 3.92
N TYR A 77 8.65 3.54 4.17
CA TYR A 77 8.16 2.51 3.27
C TYR A 77 6.65 2.63 3.10
N ALA A 78 6.20 2.71 1.86
CA ALA A 78 4.78 2.68 1.48
C ALA A 78 4.45 1.34 0.82
N PRO A 79 4.04 0.31 1.58
CA PRO A 79 3.71 -1.00 1.00
C PRO A 79 2.47 -0.90 0.11
N ARG A 80 2.59 -1.30 -1.16
CA ARG A 80 1.50 -1.25 -2.15
C ARG A 80 0.89 0.14 -2.36
N GLY A 81 1.59 1.19 -1.96
CA GLY A 81 1.16 2.58 -2.08
C GLY A 81 2.08 3.43 -2.93
N PRO A 82 1.68 4.69 -3.09
CA PRO A 82 0.49 5.37 -2.58
C PRO A 82 -0.83 5.01 -3.28
N VAL A 83 -1.97 5.46 -2.73
CA VAL A 83 -3.31 5.32 -3.30
C VAL A 83 -3.68 6.63 -3.98
N LEU A 84 -3.69 6.63 -5.30
CA LEU A 84 -4.07 7.77 -6.14
C LEU A 84 -4.32 7.31 -7.59
N ASP A 85 -4.88 8.19 -8.41
CA ASP A 85 -4.88 7.99 -9.85
C ASP A 85 -3.48 8.25 -10.41
N TYR A 86 -2.77 7.19 -10.79
CA TYR A 86 -1.42 7.26 -11.34
C TYR A 86 -1.34 7.92 -12.73
N SER A 87 -2.46 8.20 -13.39
CA SER A 87 -2.50 9.02 -14.61
C SER A 87 -2.38 10.51 -14.31
N ASN A 88 -2.77 10.94 -13.11
CA ASN A 88 -2.64 12.33 -12.65
C ASN A 88 -1.21 12.60 -12.14
N ARG A 89 -0.32 12.97 -13.07
CA ARG A 89 1.10 13.23 -12.77
C ARG A 89 1.30 14.39 -11.82
N GLU A 90 0.52 15.46 -11.97
CA GLU A 90 0.63 16.65 -11.12
C GLU A 90 0.27 16.33 -9.67
N LEU A 91 -0.79 15.56 -9.44
CA LEU A 91 -1.17 15.10 -8.11
C LEU A 91 -0.10 14.20 -7.50
N PHE A 92 0.49 13.32 -8.31
CA PHE A 92 1.57 12.45 -7.83
C PHE A 92 2.83 13.25 -7.48
N ASP A 93 3.20 14.24 -8.30
CA ASP A 93 4.31 15.15 -8.00
C ASP A 93 4.08 15.89 -6.69
N PHE A 94 2.87 16.45 -6.53
CA PHE A 94 2.49 17.14 -5.29
C PHE A 94 2.63 16.23 -4.07
N LEU A 95 2.08 15.01 -4.13
CA LEU A 95 2.17 14.05 -3.04
C LEU A 95 3.63 13.67 -2.73
N LEU A 96 4.47 13.45 -3.74
CA LEU A 96 5.89 13.13 -3.53
C LEU A 96 6.63 14.27 -2.84
N GLU A 97 6.37 15.52 -3.20
CA GLU A 97 6.98 16.68 -2.53
C GLU A 97 6.53 16.79 -1.07
N GLU A 98 5.25 16.53 -0.77
CA GLU A 98 4.77 16.53 0.61
C GLU A 98 5.39 15.38 1.42
N ILE A 99 5.53 14.18 0.85
CA ILE A 99 6.25 13.06 1.49
C ILE A 99 7.70 13.47 1.77
N LYS A 100 8.40 14.13 0.83
CA LYS A 100 9.76 14.61 1.02
C LYS A 100 9.88 15.62 2.17
N LYS A 101 8.91 16.54 2.30
CA LYS A 101 8.87 17.49 3.43
C LYS A 101 8.76 16.76 4.75
N VAL A 102 7.83 15.82 4.87
CA VAL A 102 7.66 14.98 6.08
C VAL A 102 8.92 14.16 6.35
N ALA A 103 9.51 13.54 5.32
CA ALA A 103 10.74 12.76 5.45
C ALA A 103 11.90 13.60 6.00
N LYS A 104 12.08 14.82 5.47
CA LYS A 104 13.11 15.76 5.94
C LYS A 104 12.91 16.15 7.40
N GLN A 105 11.67 16.50 7.80
CA GLN A 105 11.33 16.86 9.17
C GLN A 105 11.58 15.71 10.15
N ARG A 106 11.38 14.48 9.73
CA ARG A 106 11.52 13.28 10.56
C ARG A 106 12.91 12.63 10.48
N GLY A 107 13.81 13.14 9.62
CA GLY A 107 15.17 12.62 9.44
C GLY A 107 15.21 11.29 8.66
N ALA A 108 14.22 11.03 7.82
CA ALA A 108 14.26 9.90 6.89
C ALA A 108 15.11 10.26 5.66
N PHE A 109 15.94 9.32 5.22
CA PHE A 109 16.87 9.50 4.10
C PHE A 109 16.56 8.59 2.91
N VAL A 110 15.67 7.62 3.08
CA VAL A 110 15.20 6.72 2.03
C VAL A 110 13.69 6.68 2.06
N LEU A 111 13.08 6.79 0.89
CA LEU A 111 11.68 6.45 0.62
C LEU A 111 11.63 5.22 -0.27
N LYS A 112 10.97 4.16 0.20
CA LYS A 112 10.64 2.98 -0.61
C LYS A 112 9.18 3.02 -0.99
N LEU A 113 8.90 2.93 -2.29
CA LEU A 113 7.55 2.77 -2.82
C LEU A 113 7.43 1.37 -3.45
N ASP A 114 6.27 0.77 -3.32
CA ASP A 114 5.98 -0.55 -3.89
C ASP A 114 4.52 -0.57 -4.40
N PRO A 115 4.19 0.26 -5.41
CA PRO A 115 2.83 0.38 -5.91
C PRO A 115 2.31 -0.93 -6.52
N ASP A 116 1.01 -1.22 -6.27
CA ASP A 116 0.34 -2.42 -6.84
C ASP A 116 -0.07 -2.18 -8.29
N LEU A 117 0.92 -2.10 -9.17
CA LEU A 117 0.73 -1.86 -10.59
C LEU A 117 1.18 -3.07 -11.41
N PRO A 118 0.49 -3.38 -12.52
CA PRO A 118 0.94 -4.40 -13.46
C PRO A 118 2.34 -4.06 -14.00
N SER A 119 3.17 -5.08 -14.17
CA SER A 119 4.53 -4.92 -14.77
C SER A 119 4.50 -4.36 -16.19
N SER A 120 3.37 -4.45 -16.88
CA SER A 120 3.13 -3.83 -18.19
C SER A 120 2.92 -2.31 -18.13
N ASN A 121 2.77 -1.73 -16.94
CA ASN A 121 2.61 -0.28 -16.80
C ASN A 121 3.97 0.43 -16.85
N THR A 122 4.58 0.41 -18.03
CA THR A 122 5.90 1.04 -18.28
C THR A 122 5.89 2.56 -18.12
N ALA A 123 4.71 3.19 -18.23
CA ALA A 123 4.59 4.65 -18.11
C ALA A 123 4.84 5.14 -16.68
N VAL A 124 4.38 4.42 -15.66
CA VAL A 124 4.68 4.77 -14.26
C VAL A 124 6.11 4.40 -13.89
N ASP A 125 6.64 3.30 -14.40
CA ASP A 125 8.04 2.93 -14.18
C ASP A 125 9.00 4.00 -14.74
N ALA A 126 8.77 4.46 -15.97
CA ALA A 126 9.54 5.54 -16.58
C ALA A 126 9.44 6.84 -15.77
N TYR A 127 8.24 7.19 -15.33
CA TYR A 127 8.01 8.37 -14.51
C TYR A 127 8.74 8.30 -13.16
N LEU A 128 8.68 7.19 -12.46
CA LEU A 128 9.41 7.02 -11.19
C LEU A 128 10.93 7.14 -11.40
N LYS A 129 11.46 6.59 -12.49
CA LYS A 129 12.86 6.75 -12.86
C LYS A 129 13.23 8.21 -13.12
N GLU A 130 12.40 8.96 -13.84
CA GLU A 130 12.55 10.40 -14.05
C GLU A 130 12.59 11.19 -12.73
N LYS A 131 11.78 10.77 -11.73
CA LYS A 131 11.79 11.37 -10.39
C LYS A 131 12.95 10.90 -9.50
N GLY A 132 13.88 10.12 -10.05
CA GLY A 132 15.08 9.66 -9.36
C GLY A 132 14.92 8.38 -8.55
N PHE A 133 13.81 7.68 -8.70
CA PHE A 133 13.68 6.36 -8.11
C PHE A 133 14.45 5.31 -8.91
N SER A 134 15.11 4.41 -8.20
CA SER A 134 15.72 3.22 -8.78
C SER A 134 14.93 1.98 -8.44
N ALA A 135 14.64 1.14 -9.43
CA ALA A 135 14.05 -0.16 -9.16
C ALA A 135 15.08 -1.07 -8.48
N GLN A 136 14.69 -1.69 -7.39
CA GLN A 136 15.52 -2.72 -6.78
C GLN A 136 15.47 -3.97 -7.68
N ALA A 137 16.57 -4.26 -8.35
CA ALA A 137 16.71 -5.44 -9.19
C ALA A 137 16.94 -6.67 -8.31
N ASN A 138 15.90 -7.20 -7.70
CA ASN A 138 15.96 -8.53 -7.12
C ASN A 138 15.62 -9.54 -8.21
N GLN A 139 16.59 -10.35 -8.59
CA GLN A 139 16.39 -11.46 -9.52
C GLN A 139 15.67 -12.63 -8.86
N ASP A 140 15.60 -12.68 -7.54
CA ASP A 140 15.01 -13.76 -6.76
C ASP A 140 13.61 -13.40 -6.24
N PHE A 141 12.86 -14.41 -5.79
CA PHE A 141 11.52 -14.28 -5.17
C PHE A 141 11.51 -13.46 -3.86
N GLU A 142 12.65 -12.97 -3.40
CA GLU A 142 12.87 -12.27 -2.14
C GLU A 142 12.62 -10.75 -2.25
N GLY A 143 11.49 -10.34 -2.78
CA GLY A 143 11.00 -8.96 -2.63
C GLY A 143 10.38 -8.74 -1.24
N ILE A 144 10.28 -7.48 -0.81
CA ILE A 144 9.52 -7.13 0.42
C ILE A 144 8.06 -7.57 0.28
N GLN A 145 7.53 -7.54 -0.96
CA GLN A 145 6.21 -8.02 -1.32
C GLN A 145 6.32 -9.00 -2.50
N PRO A 146 5.47 -10.03 -2.56
CA PRO A 146 5.48 -10.99 -3.66
C PRO A 146 5.17 -10.30 -4.99
N ARG A 147 5.96 -10.59 -6.02
CA ARG A 147 5.76 -10.07 -7.38
C ARG A 147 4.54 -10.70 -8.07
N TYR A 148 4.27 -11.95 -7.75
CA TYR A 148 3.17 -12.73 -8.31
C TYR A 148 2.23 -13.12 -7.18
N VAL A 149 0.96 -12.87 -7.38
CA VAL A 149 -0.09 -13.24 -6.43
C VAL A 149 -1.21 -13.92 -7.18
N PHE A 150 -1.84 -14.90 -6.54
CA PHE A 150 -3.11 -15.43 -7.00
C PHE A 150 -4.23 -14.60 -6.39
N ARG A 151 -5.15 -14.16 -7.22
CA ARG A 151 -6.37 -13.48 -6.76
C ARG A 151 -7.55 -14.41 -7.01
N LEU A 152 -8.29 -14.70 -5.96
CA LEU A 152 -9.55 -15.41 -6.04
C LEU A 152 -10.67 -14.38 -5.90
N ASP A 153 -11.57 -14.34 -6.88
CA ASP A 153 -12.83 -13.62 -6.73
C ASP A 153 -13.70 -14.36 -5.71
N ILE A 154 -14.03 -13.71 -4.62
CA ILE A 154 -14.85 -14.25 -3.54
C ILE A 154 -16.28 -13.70 -3.53
N SER A 155 -16.67 -12.96 -4.56
CA SER A 155 -18.05 -12.46 -4.73
C SER A 155 -19.07 -13.57 -5.00
N PRO A 156 -18.74 -14.70 -5.67
CA PRO A 156 -19.64 -15.84 -5.77
C PRO A 156 -19.93 -16.49 -4.41
N GLY A 157 -21.06 -17.17 -4.31
CA GLY A 157 -21.40 -17.93 -3.11
C GLY A 157 -20.43 -19.08 -2.81
N ILE A 158 -20.34 -19.50 -1.55
CA ILE A 158 -19.41 -20.55 -1.07
C ILE A 158 -19.53 -21.83 -1.87
N ASP A 159 -20.76 -22.26 -2.20
CA ASP A 159 -21.00 -23.51 -2.95
C ASP A 159 -20.44 -23.43 -4.36
N GLU A 160 -20.56 -22.27 -5.03
CA GLU A 160 -20.01 -22.03 -6.36
C GLU A 160 -18.47 -21.99 -6.31
N LEU A 161 -17.90 -21.25 -5.36
CA LEU A 161 -16.46 -21.22 -5.14
C LEU A 161 -15.91 -22.62 -4.91
N PHE A 162 -16.58 -23.41 -4.07
CA PHE A 162 -16.20 -24.77 -3.77
C PHE A 162 -16.31 -25.68 -5.01
N ALA A 163 -17.37 -25.56 -5.79
CA ALA A 163 -17.57 -26.32 -7.02
C ALA A 163 -16.47 -26.07 -8.05
N ASN A 164 -16.02 -24.82 -8.15
CA ASN A 164 -14.98 -24.39 -9.08
C ASN A 164 -13.55 -24.79 -8.67
N MET A 165 -13.36 -25.25 -7.43
CA MET A 165 -12.05 -25.71 -6.98
C MET A 165 -11.67 -27.06 -7.61
N HIS A 166 -10.37 -27.32 -7.77
CA HIS A 166 -9.86 -28.63 -8.20
C HIS A 166 -10.34 -29.73 -7.24
N SER A 167 -10.61 -30.93 -7.76
CA SER A 167 -11.15 -32.08 -6.99
C SER A 167 -10.32 -32.43 -5.75
N LYS A 168 -8.98 -32.38 -5.86
CA LYS A 168 -8.06 -32.62 -4.74
C LYS A 168 -8.20 -31.57 -3.65
N THR A 169 -8.41 -30.28 -4.02
CA THR A 169 -8.63 -29.18 -3.06
C THR A 169 -9.93 -29.41 -2.30
N ARG A 170 -11.04 -29.71 -3.00
CA ARG A 170 -12.33 -30.05 -2.37
C ARG A 170 -12.21 -31.24 -1.40
N TYR A 171 -11.49 -32.29 -1.80
CA TYR A 171 -11.24 -33.43 -0.93
C TYR A 171 -10.48 -33.02 0.34
N ASN A 172 -9.41 -32.24 0.20
CA ASN A 172 -8.58 -31.80 1.33
C ASN A 172 -9.36 -30.89 2.29
N ILE A 173 -10.21 -30.01 1.80
CA ILE A 173 -11.09 -29.15 2.63
C ILE A 173 -12.04 -30.02 3.46
N ARG A 174 -12.70 -31.00 2.81
CA ARG A 174 -13.58 -31.93 3.53
C ARG A 174 -12.83 -32.79 4.55
N LEU A 175 -11.61 -33.21 4.22
CA LEU A 175 -10.76 -33.95 5.14
C LEU A 175 -10.35 -33.11 6.35
N ALA A 176 -9.98 -31.83 6.14
CA ALA A 176 -9.64 -30.91 7.20
C ALA A 176 -10.82 -30.71 8.18
N GLY A 177 -12.02 -30.45 7.66
CA GLY A 177 -13.23 -30.36 8.48
C GLY A 177 -13.49 -31.60 9.32
N ARG A 178 -13.33 -32.81 8.71
CA ARG A 178 -13.47 -34.09 9.46
C ARG A 178 -12.41 -34.27 10.54
N ARG A 179 -11.26 -33.59 10.43
CA ARG A 179 -10.18 -33.60 11.43
C ARG A 179 -10.25 -32.44 12.43
N GLY A 180 -11.37 -31.70 12.46
CA GLY A 180 -11.59 -30.63 13.42
C GLY A 180 -10.92 -29.30 13.07
N VAL A 181 -10.52 -29.09 11.83
CA VAL A 181 -10.08 -27.76 11.35
C VAL A 181 -11.33 -27.00 10.89
N SER A 182 -11.61 -25.88 11.53
CA SER A 182 -12.72 -24.96 11.22
C SER A 182 -12.19 -23.62 10.74
#